data_7f885b681e11f6a0d1f690ac4b16df30
#
_entry.id   7f885b681e11f6a0d1f690ac4b16df30
#
_cell.length_a   1.000
_cell.length_b   1.000
_cell.length_c   1.000
_cell.angle_alpha   90.00
_cell.angle_beta   90.00
_cell.angle_gamma   90.00
#
_symmetry.space_group_name_H-M   'P 1'
#
loop_
_entity.id
_entity.type
_entity.pdbx_description
1 polymer ?
#
loop_
_entity_poly.entity_id
_entity_poly.type
_entity_poly.pdbx_seq_one_letter_code
_entity_poly.pdbx_strand_id
1 'polypeptide(L)'
;MLKIHTRNLGDVAVVSVQGRIVNGETASLREAVGSEVAARPQSRGRAIVLDLARVSAVDASGLGLMLELRELAERKGICLRLANASSFVRRIFEVTRLDSVFELASVREPLPAIHHAQPARLIPFARCA
;
A
#
# COMPACT_ATOMS: atom_id res chain seq x y z
N MET A 1 -3.26 3.34 -18.69
CA MET A 1 -1.98 3.74 -18.12
C MET A 1 -2.14 4.24 -16.70
N LEU A 2 -1.21 3.88 -15.85
CA LEU A 2 -1.28 4.34 -14.46
C LEU A 2 -0.74 5.74 -14.32
N LYS A 3 -1.41 6.52 -13.49
CA LYS A 3 -0.91 7.80 -13.07
C LYS A 3 -0.54 7.68 -11.61
N ILE A 4 0.68 8.11 -11.28
CA ILE A 4 1.19 7.91 -9.94
C ILE A 4 1.68 9.24 -9.40
N HIS A 5 1.32 9.49 -8.16
CA HIS A 5 1.71 10.72 -7.47
C HIS A 5 2.22 10.34 -6.09
N THR A 6 3.42 10.78 -5.76
CA THR A 6 4.04 10.44 -4.48
C THR A 6 4.17 11.67 -3.61
N ARG A 7 3.81 11.52 -2.35
CA ARG A 7 4.01 12.58 -1.36
C ARG A 7 4.72 12.00 -0.15
N ASN A 8 5.62 12.78 0.39
CA ASN A 8 6.35 12.36 1.58
C ASN A 8 5.80 13.10 2.80
N LEU A 9 5.42 12.33 3.81
CA LEU A 9 4.86 12.86 5.04
C LEU A 9 5.71 12.29 6.19
N GLY A 10 6.86 12.91 6.40
CA GLY A 10 7.77 12.44 7.43
C GLY A 10 8.30 11.05 7.12
N ASP A 11 7.99 10.08 7.99
CA ASP A 11 8.46 8.72 7.82
C ASP A 11 7.58 7.90 6.87
N VAL A 12 6.55 8.52 6.32
CA VAL A 12 5.61 7.83 5.47
C VAL A 12 5.62 8.44 4.07
N ALA A 13 5.70 7.59 3.06
CA ALA A 13 5.52 8.01 1.67
C ALA A 13 4.17 7.52 1.22
N VAL A 14 3.35 8.42 0.69
CA VAL A 14 2.04 8.06 0.16
C VAL A 14 2.14 8.06 -1.35
N VAL A 15 1.94 6.89 -1.95
CA VAL A 15 1.98 6.72 -3.40
C VAL A 15 0.54 6.55 -3.86
N SER A 16 0.00 7.59 -4.47
CA SER A 16 -1.38 7.57 -4.97
C SER A 16 -1.37 7.02 -6.39
N VAL A 17 -2.22 6.04 -6.64
CA VAL A 17 -2.29 5.37 -7.93
C VAL A 17 -3.66 5.61 -8.54
N GLN A 18 -3.67 6.00 -9.81
CA GLN A 18 -4.91 6.19 -10.53
C GLN A 18 -4.89 5.34 -11.79
N GLY A 19 -5.95 4.57 -11.99
CA GLY A 19 -6.09 3.75 -13.18
C GLY A 19 -6.26 2.28 -12.83
N ARG A 20 -5.72 1.42 -13.70
CA ARG A 20 -5.88 -0.02 -13.52
C ARG A 20 -4.52 -0.67 -13.29
N ILE A 21 -4.43 -1.45 -12.24
CA ILE A 21 -3.19 -2.17 -11.94
C ILE A 21 -3.34 -3.56 -12.56
N VAL A 22 -3.09 -3.63 -13.85
CA VAL A 22 -3.32 -4.83 -14.63
C VAL A 22 -2.10 -5.15 -15.48
N ASN A 23 -2.12 -6.35 -16.06
CA ASN A 23 -1.04 -6.80 -16.92
C ASN A 23 -0.73 -5.78 -17.99
N GLY A 24 0.55 -5.50 -18.18
CA GLY A 24 1.00 -4.51 -19.15
C GLY A 24 1.04 -3.09 -18.65
N GLU A 25 0.54 -2.83 -17.44
CA GLU A 25 0.52 -1.49 -16.88
C GLU A 25 1.09 -1.44 -15.48
N THR A 26 2.03 -2.33 -15.16
CA THR A 26 2.59 -2.42 -13.82
C THR A 26 3.94 -1.75 -13.67
N ALA A 27 4.62 -1.45 -14.77
CA ALA A 27 5.99 -0.98 -14.71
C ALA A 27 6.14 0.34 -13.95
N SER A 28 5.23 1.28 -14.18
CA SER A 28 5.33 2.57 -13.53
C SER A 28 5.16 2.47 -12.02
N LEU A 29 4.28 1.59 -11.57
CA LEU A 29 4.10 1.40 -10.14
C LEU A 29 5.31 0.71 -9.52
N ARG A 30 5.85 -0.29 -10.18
CA ARG A 30 7.06 -0.97 -9.72
C ARG A 30 8.19 0.03 -9.57
N GLU A 31 8.33 0.90 -10.54
CA GLU A 31 9.39 1.90 -10.54
C GLU A 31 9.21 2.92 -9.43
N ALA A 32 7.98 3.40 -9.25
CA ALA A 32 7.70 4.40 -8.24
C ALA A 32 7.98 3.89 -6.84
N VAL A 33 7.49 2.69 -6.53
CA VAL A 33 7.71 2.12 -5.21
C VAL A 33 9.17 1.72 -5.03
N GLY A 34 9.78 1.19 -6.08
CA GLY A 34 11.20 0.84 -6.01
C GLY A 34 12.07 2.06 -5.72
N SER A 35 11.75 3.20 -6.33
CA SER A 35 12.48 4.43 -6.06
C SER A 35 12.31 4.89 -4.63
N GLU A 36 11.10 4.77 -4.08
CA GLU A 36 10.87 5.17 -2.71
C GLU A 36 11.61 4.26 -1.74
N VAL A 37 11.62 2.98 -2.01
CA VAL A 37 12.34 2.03 -1.16
C VAL A 37 13.84 2.33 -1.21
N ALA A 38 14.37 2.59 -2.39
CA ALA A 38 15.80 2.85 -2.55
C ALA A 38 16.22 4.17 -1.92
N ALA A 39 15.34 5.17 -1.96
CA ALA A 39 15.67 6.49 -1.47
C ALA A 39 15.63 6.58 0.06
N ARG A 40 15.00 5.62 0.72
CA ARG A 40 14.83 5.70 2.16
C ARG A 40 15.88 4.88 2.88
N PRO A 41 16.57 5.47 3.84
CA PRO A 41 17.50 4.68 4.64
C PRO A 41 16.72 3.67 5.48
N GLN A 42 17.37 2.57 5.78
CA GLN A 42 16.75 1.57 6.64
C GLN A 42 16.59 2.16 8.03
N SER A 43 15.35 2.26 8.47
CA SER A 43 15.07 2.71 9.81
C SER A 43 13.70 2.22 10.21
N ARG A 44 13.53 2.03 11.49
CA ARG A 44 12.28 1.54 12.01
C ARG A 44 11.17 2.57 11.82
N GLY A 45 9.96 2.06 11.65
CA GLY A 45 8.80 2.92 11.57
C GLY A 45 8.53 3.53 10.22
N ARG A 46 9.35 3.22 9.23
CA ARG A 46 9.11 3.75 7.92
C ARG A 46 8.03 2.96 7.20
N ALA A 47 7.22 3.66 6.44
CA ALA A 47 6.12 3.03 5.74
C ALA A 47 5.91 3.64 4.37
N ILE A 48 5.41 2.82 3.46
CA ILE A 48 4.93 3.29 2.17
C ILE A 48 3.47 2.91 2.10
N VAL A 49 2.61 3.89 1.83
CA VAL A 49 1.18 3.67 1.73
C VAL A 49 0.79 3.80 0.27
N LEU A 50 0.21 2.75 -0.29
CA LEU A 50 -0.37 2.80 -1.62
C LEU A 50 -1.82 3.25 -1.47
N ASP A 51 -2.12 4.42 -1.98
CA ASP A 51 -3.47 4.95 -1.91
C ASP A 51 -4.21 4.49 -3.18
N LEU A 52 -5.18 3.63 -2.98
CA LEU A 52 -5.90 2.99 -4.07
C LEU A 52 -7.25 3.61 -4.34
N ALA A 53 -7.50 4.81 -3.83
CA ALA A 53 -8.80 5.45 -3.96
C ALA A 53 -9.25 5.60 -5.42
N ARG A 54 -8.30 5.73 -6.33
CA ARG A 54 -8.63 5.93 -7.74
C ARG A 54 -8.22 4.75 -8.61
N VAL A 55 -8.04 3.60 -8.00
CA VAL A 55 -7.76 2.37 -8.74
C VAL A 55 -9.10 1.73 -9.09
N SER A 56 -9.33 1.53 -10.39
CA SER A 56 -10.61 1.02 -10.87
C SER A 56 -10.60 -0.48 -11.12
N ALA A 57 -9.43 -1.09 -11.23
CA ALA A 57 -9.36 -2.53 -11.47
C ALA A 57 -7.99 -3.07 -11.08
N VAL A 58 -7.98 -4.33 -10.68
CA VAL A 58 -6.75 -5.03 -10.35
C VAL A 58 -6.93 -6.46 -10.85
N ASP A 59 -5.97 -6.97 -11.60
CA ASP A 59 -6.00 -8.36 -12.03
C ASP A 59 -4.92 -9.18 -11.31
N ALA A 60 -4.75 -10.42 -11.71
CA ALA A 60 -3.78 -11.30 -11.07
C ALA A 60 -2.36 -10.74 -11.15
N SER A 61 -2.03 -10.10 -12.27
CA SER A 61 -0.71 -9.49 -12.43
C SER A 61 -0.53 -8.34 -11.46
N GLY A 62 -1.59 -7.55 -11.26
CA GLY A 62 -1.55 -6.45 -10.32
C GLY A 62 -1.41 -6.94 -8.89
N LEU A 63 -2.15 -7.99 -8.54
CA LEU A 63 -2.03 -8.57 -7.20
C LEU A 63 -0.63 -9.12 -6.97
N GLY A 64 -0.07 -9.80 -7.97
CA GLY A 64 1.28 -10.32 -7.86
C GLY A 64 2.30 -9.23 -7.70
N LEU A 65 2.12 -8.13 -8.42
CA LEU A 65 3.01 -6.99 -8.27
C LEU A 65 2.96 -6.43 -6.85
N MET A 66 1.76 -6.29 -6.30
CA MET A 66 1.65 -5.73 -4.96
C MET A 66 2.30 -6.62 -3.92
N LEU A 67 2.20 -7.93 -4.07
CA LEU A 67 2.90 -8.85 -3.20
C LEU A 67 4.41 -8.72 -3.33
N GLU A 68 4.88 -8.56 -4.55
CA GLU A 68 6.30 -8.38 -4.82
C GLU A 68 6.81 -7.09 -4.19
N LEU A 69 6.04 -6.02 -4.29
CA LEU A 69 6.43 -4.73 -3.71
C LEU A 69 6.44 -4.79 -2.19
N ARG A 70 5.48 -5.52 -1.61
CA ARG A 70 5.46 -5.70 -0.17
C ARG A 70 6.73 -6.41 0.30
N GLU A 71 7.12 -7.45 -0.42
CA GLU A 71 8.32 -8.19 -0.07
C GLU A 71 9.56 -7.33 -0.20
N LEU A 72 9.62 -6.56 -1.28
CA LEU A 72 10.75 -5.66 -1.51
C LEU A 72 10.89 -4.66 -0.37
N ALA A 73 9.78 -4.08 0.04
CA ALA A 73 9.80 -3.09 1.12
C ALA A 73 10.20 -3.74 2.44
N GLU A 74 9.66 -4.91 2.73
CA GLU A 74 9.97 -5.58 3.98
C GLU A 74 11.43 -5.96 4.12
N ARG A 75 12.07 -6.29 3.03
CA ARG A 75 13.51 -6.58 3.05
C ARG A 75 14.33 -5.38 3.50
N LYS A 76 13.77 -4.19 3.32
CA LYS A 76 14.43 -2.95 3.71
C LYS A 76 13.88 -2.39 5.00
N GLY A 77 13.07 -3.17 5.71
CA GLY A 77 12.49 -2.71 6.97
C GLY A 77 11.39 -1.68 6.80
N ILE A 78 10.79 -1.62 5.62
CA ILE A 78 9.72 -0.67 5.33
C ILE A 78 8.41 -1.43 5.25
N CYS A 79 7.39 -0.90 5.91
CA CYS A 79 6.06 -1.50 5.90
C CYS A 79 5.26 -0.95 4.73
N LEU A 80 4.80 -1.83 3.84
CA LEU A 80 3.96 -1.42 2.73
C LEU A 80 2.51 -1.68 3.11
N ARG A 81 1.70 -0.63 3.07
CA ARG A 81 0.29 -0.72 3.40
C ARG A 81 -0.56 -0.25 2.24
N LEU A 82 -1.78 -0.77 2.17
CA LEU A 82 -2.75 -0.36 1.18
C LEU A 82 -3.84 0.47 1.86
N ALA A 83 -4.28 1.52 1.21
CA ALA A 83 -5.28 2.40 1.79
C ALA A 83 -6.34 2.76 0.77
N ASN A 84 -7.54 3.04 1.28
CA ASN A 84 -8.65 3.57 0.49
C ASN A 84 -9.08 2.70 -0.69
N ALA A 85 -8.91 1.40 -0.58
CA ALA A 85 -9.38 0.50 -1.63
C ALA A 85 -10.89 0.61 -1.77
N SER A 86 -11.37 0.69 -3.01
CA SER A 86 -12.80 0.71 -3.26
C SER A 86 -13.42 -0.64 -2.85
N SER A 87 -14.74 -0.66 -2.74
CA SER A 87 -15.43 -1.91 -2.40
C SER A 87 -15.08 -3.01 -3.39
N PHE A 88 -15.01 -2.67 -4.66
CA PHE A 88 -14.68 -3.63 -5.69
C PHE A 88 -13.28 -4.19 -5.52
N VAL A 89 -12.30 -3.32 -5.31
CA VAL A 89 -10.92 -3.75 -5.12
C VAL A 89 -10.77 -4.53 -3.82
N ARG A 90 -11.42 -4.05 -2.76
CA ARG A 90 -11.37 -4.73 -1.48
C ARG A 90 -11.90 -6.15 -1.58
N ARG A 91 -12.97 -6.32 -2.37
CA ARG A 91 -13.53 -7.65 -2.56
C ARG A 91 -12.56 -8.59 -3.27
N ILE A 92 -11.80 -8.06 -4.22
CA ILE A 92 -10.80 -8.86 -4.90
C ILE A 92 -9.78 -9.38 -3.90
N PHE A 93 -9.36 -8.55 -2.97
CA PHE A 93 -8.43 -8.98 -1.93
C PHE A 93 -9.05 -10.01 -1.01
N GLU A 94 -10.34 -9.86 -0.70
CA GLU A 94 -11.03 -10.81 0.15
C GLU A 94 -11.16 -12.19 -0.49
N VAL A 95 -11.59 -12.24 -1.75
CA VAL A 95 -11.79 -13.53 -2.40
C VAL A 95 -10.48 -14.23 -2.69
N THR A 96 -9.39 -13.51 -2.80
CA THR A 96 -8.07 -14.11 -2.99
C THR A 96 -7.37 -14.34 -1.66
N ARG A 97 -8.00 -13.96 -0.56
CA ARG A 97 -7.47 -14.08 0.80
C ARG A 97 -6.21 -13.27 1.03
N LEU A 98 -6.01 -12.23 0.24
CA LEU A 98 -4.86 -11.36 0.41
C LEU A 98 -5.15 -10.25 1.41
N ASP A 99 -6.39 -10.11 1.86
CA ASP A 99 -6.72 -9.14 2.89
C ASP A 99 -6.06 -9.49 4.22
N SER A 100 -5.68 -10.75 4.42
CA SER A 100 -4.94 -11.12 5.62
C SER A 100 -3.45 -10.81 5.49
N VAL A 101 -2.96 -10.63 4.28
CA VAL A 101 -1.57 -10.30 4.03
C VAL A 101 -1.38 -8.80 4.07
N PHE A 102 -2.32 -8.06 3.47
CA PHE A 102 -2.29 -6.60 3.47
C PHE A 102 -3.31 -6.06 4.45
N GLU A 103 -2.89 -5.06 5.21
CA GLU A 103 -3.85 -4.32 6.02
C GLU A 103 -4.50 -3.27 5.15
N LEU A 104 -5.79 -3.39 4.99
CA LEU A 104 -6.55 -2.41 4.21
C LEU A 104 -7.06 -1.34 5.15
N ALA A 105 -6.62 -0.12 4.94
CA ALA A 105 -6.97 0.97 5.83
C ALA A 105 -7.50 2.15 5.03
N SER A 106 -8.02 3.14 5.74
CA SER A 106 -8.43 4.39 5.14
C SER A 106 -7.59 5.50 5.74
N VAL A 107 -6.88 6.21 4.89
CA VAL A 107 -6.10 7.35 5.35
C VAL A 107 -7.00 8.49 5.78
N ARG A 108 -8.24 8.46 5.31
CA ARG A 108 -9.20 9.52 5.62
C ARG A 108 -10.06 9.22 6.82
N GLU A 109 -9.83 8.12 7.46
CA GLU A 109 -10.65 7.75 8.60
C GLU A 109 -10.57 8.82 9.67
N PRO A 110 -11.69 9.15 10.29
CA PRO A 110 -11.69 10.18 11.32
C PRO A 110 -10.82 9.78 12.50
N LEU A 111 -10.18 10.76 13.07
CA LEU A 111 -9.32 10.53 14.21
C LEU A 111 -10.01 9.85 15.39
N PRO A 112 -11.26 10.20 15.73
CA PRO A 112 -11.91 9.52 16.83
C PRO A 112 -11.96 8.03 16.67
N ALA A 113 -12.23 7.56 15.47
CA ALA A 113 -12.25 6.13 15.22
C ALA A 113 -10.87 5.54 15.43
N ILE A 114 -9.86 6.24 15.02
CA ILE A 114 -8.50 5.78 15.21
C ILE A 114 -8.18 5.69 16.70
N HIS A 115 -8.59 6.70 17.45
CA HIS A 115 -8.33 6.69 18.88
C HIS A 115 -8.96 5.49 19.57
N HIS A 116 -10.19 5.20 19.21
CA HIS A 116 -10.89 4.12 19.89
C HIS A 116 -10.38 2.76 19.50
N ALA A 117 -10.07 2.60 18.24
CA ALA A 117 -9.67 1.30 17.77
C ALA A 117 -8.20 1.07 17.94
N GLN A 118 -7.63 1.92 18.47
CA GLN A 118 -6.47 2.06 18.35
C GLN A 118 -5.28 1.30 18.47
N PRO A 119 -4.95 0.73 19.54
CA PRO A 119 -3.74 -0.08 19.63
C PRO A 119 -3.68 -1.14 18.53
N ALA A 120 -4.84 -1.70 18.25
CA ALA A 120 -4.90 -2.74 17.23
C ALA A 120 -4.48 -2.22 15.86
N ARG A 121 -4.76 -0.98 15.60
CA ARG A 121 -4.45 -0.44 14.28
C ARG A 121 -2.98 -0.17 14.07
N LEU A 122 -2.25 -0.10 15.15
CA LEU A 122 -0.82 0.14 15.05
C LEU A 122 -0.03 -1.14 14.85
N ILE A 123 -0.68 -2.27 15.10
CA ILE A 123 -0.02 -3.56 14.99
C ILE A 123 0.62 -3.80 13.62
N PRO A 124 -0.02 -3.45 12.52
CA PRO A 124 0.59 -3.71 11.21
C PRO A 124 1.96 -3.10 11.05
N PHE A 125 2.14 -1.91 11.57
CA PHE A 125 3.47 -1.30 11.49
C PHE A 125 4.48 -2.04 12.33
N ALA A 126 4.07 -2.47 13.50
CA ALA A 126 4.94 -3.23 14.37
C ALA A 126 5.35 -4.55 13.73
N ARG A 127 4.43 -5.20 13.07
CA ARG A 127 4.71 -6.49 12.43
C ARG A 127 5.62 -6.34 11.23
N CYS A 128 5.51 -5.24 10.53
CA CYS A 128 6.36 -4.99 9.39
C CYS A 128 7.78 -4.65 9.81
N ALA A 129 7.89 -4.08 10.97
CA ALA A 129 9.20 -3.72 11.46
C ALA A 129 9.95 -4.92 12.00
#